data_ab73136dfbc82eab261d36d62ff98bdc
#
_entry.id   ab73136dfbc82eab261d36d62ff98bdc
#
_cell.length_a   1.000
_cell.length_b   1.000
_cell.length_c   1.000
_cell.angle_alpha   90.00
_cell.angle_beta   90.00
_cell.angle_gamma   90.00
#
_symmetry.space_group_name_H-M   'P 1'
#
loop_
_entity.id
_entity.type
_entity.pdbx_description
1 polymer ?
#
loop_
_entity_poly.entity_id
_entity_poly.type
_entity_poly.pdbx_seq_one_letter_code
_entity_poly.pdbx_strand_id
1 'polypeptide(L)'
;MWRYFDRGQSGITRVAGLCGMLIPVVIFTSLGLSIASSPWFTWTQHALSDLGIRENTAILFNYGMIFGGILILVFSYGLMKVLTNKLGAYILALSSLALIGIGIFPETIFTLHFLTSASFFILLGIALLIIGLTSKQNSFERNIGLLALVLVFIAIGSTVFLFHFDGIAITEALCCFPAFIWCSIVGLKMTHAPV
;
A
#
# COMPACT_ATOMS: atom_id res chain seq x y z
N MET A 1 -5.55 -24.30 14.65
CA MET A 1 -4.40 -23.53 15.15
C MET A 1 -4.69 -22.04 15.31
N TRP A 2 -5.97 -21.65 15.43
CA TRP A 2 -6.49 -20.30 15.61
C TRP A 2 -7.12 -20.07 17.01
N ARG A 3 -6.86 -20.94 17.99
CA ARG A 3 -7.54 -20.99 19.30
C ARG A 3 -7.12 -19.93 20.33
N TYR A 4 -6.40 -18.88 19.95
CA TYR A 4 -5.89 -17.88 20.89
C TYR A 4 -6.32 -16.44 20.60
N PHE A 5 -7.36 -16.22 19.80
CA PHE A 5 -7.92 -14.87 19.68
C PHE A 5 -9.02 -14.67 20.72
N ASP A 6 -8.73 -13.81 21.70
CA ASP A 6 -9.73 -13.26 22.61
C ASP A 6 -10.85 -12.59 21.78
N ARG A 7 -12.12 -12.72 22.20
CA ARG A 7 -13.28 -12.21 21.43
C ARG A 7 -13.18 -10.72 21.06
N GLY A 8 -12.52 -9.89 21.88
CA GLY A 8 -12.24 -8.50 21.56
C GLY A 8 -11.21 -8.31 20.45
N GLN A 9 -10.21 -9.19 20.33
CA GLN A 9 -9.22 -9.15 19.26
C GLN A 9 -9.80 -9.61 17.92
N SER A 10 -10.78 -10.52 17.92
CA SER A 10 -11.44 -10.98 16.69
C SER A 10 -12.18 -9.86 15.96
N GLY A 11 -12.85 -8.96 16.69
CA GLY A 11 -13.56 -7.81 16.11
C GLY A 11 -12.61 -6.82 15.42
N ILE A 12 -11.53 -6.45 16.08
CA ILE A 12 -10.51 -5.53 15.54
C ILE A 12 -9.82 -6.12 14.32
N THR A 13 -9.44 -7.39 14.37
CA THR A 13 -8.78 -8.09 13.25
C THR A 13 -9.71 -8.17 12.05
N ARG A 14 -11.01 -8.41 12.26
CA ARG A 14 -12.01 -8.44 11.20
C ARG A 14 -12.20 -7.08 10.54
N VAL A 15 -12.34 -6.00 11.33
CA VAL A 15 -12.44 -4.62 10.80
C VAL A 15 -11.19 -4.25 10.02
N ALA A 16 -10.00 -4.53 10.56
CA ALA A 16 -8.75 -4.29 9.87
C ALA A 16 -8.64 -5.11 8.57
N GLY A 17 -9.12 -6.36 8.57
CA GLY A 17 -9.20 -7.19 7.37
C GLY A 17 -10.11 -6.59 6.30
N LEU A 18 -11.28 -6.08 6.67
CA LEU A 18 -12.17 -5.36 5.76
C LEU A 18 -11.50 -4.11 5.18
N CYS A 19 -10.80 -3.34 6.02
CA CYS A 19 -9.99 -2.21 5.53
C CYS A 19 -8.95 -2.66 4.52
N GLY A 20 -8.23 -3.77 4.77
CA GLY A 20 -7.28 -4.34 3.84
C GLY A 20 -7.89 -4.68 2.47
N MET A 21 -9.11 -5.24 2.47
CA MET A 21 -9.84 -5.54 1.23
C MET A 21 -10.28 -4.30 0.46
N LEU A 22 -10.57 -3.20 1.15
CA LEU A 22 -11.02 -1.94 0.54
C LEU A 22 -9.87 -1.10 -0.03
N ILE A 23 -8.61 -1.33 0.39
CA ILE A 23 -7.45 -0.56 -0.10
C ILE A 23 -7.39 -0.50 -1.63
N PRO A 24 -7.31 -1.64 -2.36
CA PRO A 24 -7.23 -1.58 -3.82
C PRO A 24 -8.50 -1.00 -4.44
N VAL A 25 -9.67 -1.23 -3.84
CA VAL A 25 -10.93 -0.67 -4.36
C VAL A 25 -10.87 0.86 -4.36
N VAL A 26 -10.51 1.47 -3.23
CA VAL A 26 -10.45 2.93 -3.10
C VAL A 26 -9.37 3.51 -4.00
N ILE A 27 -8.15 2.97 -3.93
CA ILE A 27 -7.01 3.54 -4.67
C ILE A 27 -7.18 3.34 -6.18
N PHE A 28 -7.55 2.13 -6.64
CA PHE A 28 -7.69 1.88 -8.08
C PHE A 28 -8.89 2.60 -8.70
N THR A 29 -9.99 2.75 -7.97
CA THR A 29 -11.12 3.56 -8.45
C THR A 29 -10.71 5.02 -8.57
N SER A 30 -10.06 5.58 -7.56
CA SER A 30 -9.57 6.96 -7.57
C SER A 30 -8.58 7.21 -8.71
N LEU A 31 -7.55 6.36 -8.85
CA LEU A 31 -6.57 6.46 -9.94
C LEU A 31 -7.20 6.24 -11.31
N GLY A 32 -8.05 5.22 -11.46
CA GLY A 32 -8.71 4.91 -12.72
C GLY A 32 -9.59 6.04 -13.21
N LEU A 33 -10.37 6.66 -12.33
CA LEU A 33 -11.18 7.85 -12.65
C LEU A 33 -10.30 9.06 -12.99
N SER A 34 -9.21 9.26 -12.24
CA SER A 34 -8.26 10.35 -12.53
C SER A 34 -7.60 10.18 -13.91
N ILE A 35 -7.13 8.97 -14.24
CA ILE A 35 -6.53 8.66 -15.54
C ILE A 35 -7.57 8.81 -16.66
N ALA A 36 -8.78 8.28 -16.49
CA ALA A 36 -9.85 8.38 -17.48
C ALA A 36 -10.26 9.84 -17.78
N SER A 37 -10.09 10.72 -16.79
CA SER A 37 -10.37 12.16 -16.92
C SER A 37 -9.15 12.98 -17.40
N SER A 38 -8.03 12.32 -17.74
CA SER A 38 -6.77 12.97 -18.09
C SER A 38 -6.26 12.52 -19.46
N PRO A 39 -6.80 13.07 -20.58
CA PRO A 39 -6.35 12.71 -21.95
C PRO A 39 -4.86 12.99 -22.21
N TRP A 40 -4.25 13.84 -21.40
CA TRP A 40 -2.83 14.19 -21.46
C TRP A 40 -1.92 13.16 -20.82
N PHE A 41 -2.44 12.29 -19.93
CA PHE A 41 -1.63 11.34 -19.17
C PHE A 41 -1.12 10.19 -20.05
N THR A 42 0.16 9.91 -19.95
CA THR A 42 0.80 8.74 -20.56
C THR A 42 1.70 8.05 -19.54
N TRP A 43 1.65 6.74 -19.51
CA TRP A 43 2.38 5.91 -18.53
C TRP A 43 3.90 6.04 -18.61
N THR A 44 4.42 6.41 -19.79
CA THR A 44 5.87 6.47 -20.06
C THR A 44 6.47 7.87 -19.92
N GLN A 45 5.62 8.91 -19.79
CA GLN A 45 6.08 10.31 -19.76
C GLN A 45 5.73 11.04 -18.46
N HIS A 46 4.86 10.46 -17.62
CA HIS A 46 4.34 11.10 -16.42
C HIS A 46 4.59 10.27 -15.18
N ALA A 47 4.42 10.90 -14.00
CA ALA A 47 4.24 10.24 -12.73
C ALA A 47 2.75 10.06 -12.42
N LEU A 48 2.38 9.11 -11.56
CA LEU A 48 0.99 9.03 -11.08
C LEU A 48 0.61 10.26 -10.27
N SER A 49 1.59 10.86 -9.58
CA SER A 49 1.39 12.08 -8.78
C SER A 49 1.03 13.31 -9.60
N ASP A 50 1.36 13.35 -10.91
CA ASP A 50 0.94 14.43 -11.81
C ASP A 50 -0.59 14.58 -11.87
N LEU A 51 -1.32 13.48 -11.61
CA LEU A 51 -2.79 13.51 -11.50
C LEU A 51 -3.27 14.32 -10.29
N GLY A 52 -2.42 14.52 -9.29
CA GLY A 52 -2.72 15.25 -8.05
C GLY A 52 -2.59 16.77 -8.14
N ILE A 53 -2.14 17.33 -9.29
CA ILE A 53 -1.94 18.78 -9.48
C ILE A 53 -2.90 19.40 -10.49
N ARG A 54 -3.61 18.60 -11.28
CA ARG A 54 -4.54 19.11 -12.29
C ARG A 54 -5.94 19.32 -11.69
N GLU A 55 -6.55 20.48 -11.92
CA GLU A 55 -7.82 20.89 -11.32
C GLU A 55 -8.93 19.83 -11.38
N ASN A 56 -9.05 19.13 -12.51
CA ASN A 56 -10.12 18.15 -12.73
C ASN A 56 -9.88 16.81 -12.02
N THR A 57 -8.65 16.49 -11.66
CA THR A 57 -8.26 15.15 -11.13
C THR A 57 -7.63 15.20 -9.75
N ALA A 58 -7.13 16.37 -9.35
CA ALA A 58 -6.43 16.55 -8.07
C ALA A 58 -7.26 16.09 -6.86
N ILE A 59 -8.55 16.40 -6.85
CA ILE A 59 -9.45 15.98 -5.75
C ILE A 59 -9.53 14.45 -5.71
N LEU A 60 -9.76 13.80 -6.84
CA LEU A 60 -9.89 12.35 -6.90
C LEU A 60 -8.60 11.65 -6.48
N PHE A 61 -7.47 12.06 -7.06
CA PHE A 61 -6.17 11.48 -6.74
C PHE A 61 -5.80 11.70 -5.26
N ASN A 62 -5.80 12.95 -4.80
CA ASN A 62 -5.32 13.31 -3.48
C ASN A 62 -6.18 12.67 -2.36
N TYR A 63 -7.51 12.73 -2.47
CA TYR A 63 -8.38 12.06 -1.50
C TYR A 63 -8.27 10.53 -1.59
N GLY A 64 -8.04 9.97 -2.79
CA GLY A 64 -7.75 8.55 -2.96
C GLY A 64 -6.52 8.11 -2.17
N MET A 65 -5.44 8.89 -2.21
CA MET A 65 -4.22 8.62 -1.43
C MET A 65 -4.45 8.77 0.07
N ILE A 66 -5.17 9.81 0.50
CA ILE A 66 -5.51 10.02 1.92
C ILE A 66 -6.36 8.87 2.46
N PHE A 67 -7.48 8.53 1.82
CA PHE A 67 -8.36 7.45 2.27
C PHE A 67 -7.68 6.08 2.17
N GLY A 68 -6.94 5.84 1.09
CA GLY A 68 -6.12 4.62 0.95
C GLY A 68 -5.11 4.49 2.08
N GLY A 69 -4.41 5.57 2.43
CA GLY A 69 -3.46 5.61 3.53
C GLY A 69 -4.13 5.33 4.90
N ILE A 70 -5.32 5.91 5.15
CA ILE A 70 -6.08 5.63 6.38
C ILE A 70 -6.47 4.14 6.45
N LEU A 71 -6.91 3.55 5.35
CA LEU A 71 -7.24 2.12 5.30
C LEU A 71 -6.01 1.24 5.57
N ILE A 72 -4.83 1.58 4.99
CA ILE A 72 -3.57 0.88 5.26
C ILE A 72 -3.17 1.02 6.73
N LEU A 73 -3.37 2.19 7.35
CA LEU A 73 -3.05 2.41 8.75
C LEU A 73 -3.88 1.49 9.68
N VAL A 74 -5.20 1.41 9.44
CA VAL A 74 -6.10 0.52 10.20
C VAL A 74 -5.75 -0.95 9.94
N PHE A 75 -5.46 -1.32 8.70
CA PHE A 75 -5.02 -2.66 8.33
C PHE A 75 -3.71 -3.04 9.02
N SER A 76 -2.72 -2.13 9.05
CA SER A 76 -1.43 -2.33 9.72
C SER A 76 -1.60 -2.57 11.22
N TYR A 77 -2.53 -1.85 11.88
CA TYR A 77 -2.87 -2.10 13.27
C TYR A 77 -3.40 -3.53 13.49
N GLY A 78 -4.27 -4.02 12.60
CA GLY A 78 -4.73 -5.41 12.63
C GLY A 78 -3.59 -6.41 12.42
N LEU A 79 -2.65 -6.13 11.51
CA LEU A 79 -1.46 -6.97 11.30
C LEU A 79 -0.60 -7.08 12.56
N MET A 80 -0.46 -6.00 13.35
CA MET A 80 0.24 -6.04 14.64
C MET A 80 -0.41 -6.99 15.67
N LYS A 81 -1.69 -7.35 15.48
CA LYS A 81 -2.39 -8.33 16.33
C LYS A 81 -2.25 -9.76 15.84
N VAL A 82 -1.95 -9.94 14.56
CA VAL A 82 -1.89 -11.26 13.89
C VAL A 82 -0.47 -11.78 13.75
N LEU A 83 0.49 -10.90 13.42
CA LEU A 83 1.88 -11.28 13.20
C LEU A 83 2.64 -11.49 14.50
N THR A 84 3.47 -12.54 14.54
CA THR A 84 4.39 -12.80 15.64
C THR A 84 5.45 -11.71 15.73
N ASN A 85 6.09 -11.36 14.62
CA ASN A 85 6.98 -10.19 14.53
C ASN A 85 6.21 -8.99 13.99
N LYS A 86 6.09 -7.96 14.81
CA LYS A 86 5.26 -6.77 14.52
C LYS A 86 6.02 -5.66 13.81
N LEU A 87 7.35 -5.76 13.68
CA LEU A 87 8.19 -4.68 13.16
C LEU A 87 7.78 -4.26 11.75
N GLY A 88 7.55 -5.22 10.85
CA GLY A 88 7.09 -4.91 9.49
C GLY A 88 5.72 -4.21 9.46
N ALA A 89 4.80 -4.58 10.36
CA ALA A 89 3.50 -3.92 10.47
C ALA A 89 3.61 -2.48 11.01
N TYR A 90 4.53 -2.21 11.95
CA TYR A 90 4.83 -0.84 12.39
C TYR A 90 5.39 0.02 11.24
N ILE A 91 6.31 -0.52 10.46
CA ILE A 91 6.89 0.19 9.31
C ILE A 91 5.84 0.42 8.22
N LEU A 92 4.94 -0.54 7.99
CA LEU A 92 3.81 -0.37 7.08
C LEU A 92 2.86 0.76 7.54
N ALA A 93 2.64 0.89 8.85
CA ALA A 93 1.87 2.01 9.40
C ALA A 93 2.58 3.36 9.16
N LEU A 94 3.90 3.43 9.28
CA LEU A 94 4.66 4.64 8.93
C LEU A 94 4.59 4.95 7.43
N SER A 95 4.68 3.92 6.57
CA SER A 95 4.48 4.06 5.12
C SER A 95 3.09 4.62 4.81
N SER A 96 2.04 4.18 5.52
CA SER A 96 0.68 4.68 5.31
C SER A 96 0.53 6.17 5.66
N LEU A 97 1.23 6.66 6.68
CA LEU A 97 1.29 8.09 6.99
C LEU A 97 1.96 8.89 5.86
N ALA A 98 3.01 8.33 5.26
CA ALA A 98 3.65 8.94 4.10
C ALA A 98 2.73 8.97 2.88
N LEU A 99 1.91 7.93 2.64
CA LEU A 99 0.89 7.93 1.59
C LEU A 99 -0.19 9.00 1.81
N ILE A 100 -0.63 9.19 3.06
CA ILE A 100 -1.51 10.31 3.43
C ILE A 100 -0.82 11.64 3.10
N GLY A 101 0.47 11.75 3.39
CA GLY A 101 1.28 12.92 3.07
C GLY A 101 1.33 13.23 1.57
N ILE A 102 1.41 12.22 0.70
CA ILE A 102 1.33 12.40 -0.77
C ILE A 102 0.02 13.11 -1.15
N GLY A 103 -1.09 12.70 -0.56
CA GLY A 103 -2.39 13.32 -0.83
C GLY A 103 -2.56 14.73 -0.22
N ILE A 104 -1.85 15.05 0.86
CA ILE A 104 -1.90 16.37 1.53
C ILE A 104 -0.96 17.38 0.86
N PHE A 105 0.22 16.92 0.43
CA PHE A 105 1.25 17.74 -0.18
C PHE A 105 1.34 17.44 -1.68
N PRO A 106 0.58 18.13 -2.55
CA PRO A 106 0.66 17.93 -3.98
C PRO A 106 2.05 18.31 -4.50
N GLU A 107 2.40 17.87 -5.70
CA GLU A 107 3.72 18.08 -6.31
C GLU A 107 4.10 19.57 -6.47
N THR A 108 3.12 20.47 -6.45
CA THR A 108 3.36 21.93 -6.38
C THR A 108 4.14 22.34 -5.13
N ILE A 109 4.11 21.53 -4.06
CA ILE A 109 4.93 21.69 -2.85
C ILE A 109 6.07 20.67 -2.92
N PHE A 110 6.92 20.81 -3.93
CA PHE A 110 7.91 19.81 -4.36
C PHE A 110 8.68 19.12 -3.23
N THR A 111 9.25 19.87 -2.30
CA THR A 111 10.10 19.29 -1.23
C THR A 111 9.34 18.35 -0.32
N LEU A 112 8.12 18.71 0.11
CA LEU A 112 7.30 17.87 0.99
C LEU A 112 6.72 16.69 0.22
N HIS A 113 6.28 16.91 -1.03
CA HIS A 113 5.80 15.84 -1.90
C HIS A 113 6.89 14.79 -2.13
N PHE A 114 8.09 15.21 -2.53
CA PHE A 114 9.23 14.30 -2.74
C PHE A 114 9.57 13.52 -1.47
N LEU A 115 9.63 14.20 -0.31
CA LEU A 115 9.93 13.54 0.95
C LEU A 115 8.87 12.49 1.32
N THR A 116 7.59 12.81 1.18
CA THR A 116 6.50 11.87 1.49
C THR A 116 6.46 10.72 0.49
N SER A 117 6.67 10.98 -0.81
CA SER A 117 6.71 9.95 -1.85
C SER A 117 7.89 8.99 -1.65
N ALA A 118 9.09 9.52 -1.49
CA ALA A 118 10.28 8.70 -1.22
C ALA A 118 10.12 7.87 0.06
N SER A 119 9.61 8.48 1.13
CA SER A 119 9.33 7.78 2.39
C SER A 119 8.30 6.66 2.20
N PHE A 120 7.22 6.90 1.45
CA PHE A 120 6.21 5.88 1.17
C PHE A 120 6.81 4.65 0.50
N PHE A 121 7.52 4.82 -0.62
CA PHE A 121 8.07 3.68 -1.37
C PHE A 121 9.16 2.94 -0.59
N ILE A 122 10.06 3.66 0.07
CA ILE A 122 11.14 3.07 0.87
C ILE A 122 10.56 2.28 2.05
N LEU A 123 9.65 2.89 2.83
CA LEU A 123 9.06 2.24 3.99
C LEU A 123 8.16 1.07 3.60
N LEU A 124 7.42 1.16 2.49
CA LEU A 124 6.62 0.05 1.95
C LEU A 124 7.52 -1.14 1.60
N GLY A 125 8.60 -0.90 0.88
CA GLY A 125 9.57 -1.95 0.52
C GLY A 125 10.21 -2.60 1.75
N ILE A 126 10.66 -1.80 2.73
CA ILE A 126 11.23 -2.29 3.99
C ILE A 126 10.18 -3.08 4.80
N ALA A 127 8.95 -2.60 4.88
CA ALA A 127 7.87 -3.30 5.59
C ALA A 127 7.63 -4.69 5.00
N LEU A 128 7.45 -4.78 3.67
CA LEU A 128 7.24 -6.05 2.97
C LEU A 128 8.45 -6.99 3.11
N LEU A 129 9.67 -6.46 3.02
CA LEU A 129 10.90 -7.24 3.21
C LEU A 129 10.95 -7.84 4.62
N ILE A 130 10.71 -7.05 5.66
CA ILE A 130 10.72 -7.53 7.05
C ILE A 130 9.60 -8.55 7.27
N ILE A 131 8.37 -8.29 6.81
CA ILE A 131 7.27 -9.25 6.88
C ILE A 131 7.68 -10.55 6.18
N GLY A 132 8.26 -10.45 4.98
CA GLY A 132 8.70 -11.60 4.22
C GLY A 132 9.77 -12.46 4.92
N LEU A 133 10.75 -11.82 5.53
CA LEU A 133 11.86 -12.51 6.19
C LEU A 133 11.49 -13.09 7.56
N THR A 134 10.53 -12.48 8.27
CA THR A 134 10.23 -12.83 9.67
C THR A 134 8.96 -13.66 9.84
N SER A 135 8.05 -13.67 8.87
CA SER A 135 6.77 -14.38 8.95
C SER A 135 6.93 -15.86 8.61
N LYS A 136 7.30 -16.69 9.62
CA LYS A 136 7.62 -18.11 9.44
C LYS A 136 6.92 -19.07 10.42
N GLN A 137 6.19 -18.55 11.41
CA GLN A 137 5.71 -19.31 12.55
C GLN A 137 4.59 -20.32 12.22
N ASN A 138 3.78 -20.00 11.23
CA ASN A 138 2.68 -20.86 10.79
C ASN A 138 2.46 -20.74 9.27
N SER A 139 1.62 -21.61 8.71
CA SER A 139 1.36 -21.62 7.25
C SER A 139 0.80 -20.30 6.72
N PHE A 140 -0.03 -19.61 7.52
CA PHE A 140 -0.55 -18.30 7.14
C PHE A 140 0.58 -17.28 7.02
N GLU A 141 1.37 -17.09 8.10
CA GLU A 141 2.51 -16.16 8.08
C GLU A 141 3.47 -16.48 6.95
N ARG A 142 3.85 -17.75 6.79
CA ARG A 142 4.78 -18.18 5.73
C ARG A 142 4.28 -17.79 4.33
N ASN A 143 3.00 -18.03 4.04
CA ASN A 143 2.45 -17.75 2.71
C ASN A 143 2.38 -16.25 2.42
N ILE A 144 1.93 -15.42 3.39
CA ILE A 144 1.89 -13.97 3.21
C ILE A 144 3.29 -13.37 3.14
N GLY A 145 4.25 -13.94 3.90
CA GLY A 145 5.64 -13.53 3.87
C GLY A 145 6.32 -13.85 2.53
N LEU A 146 6.14 -15.05 1.98
CA LEU A 146 6.65 -15.41 0.66
C LEU A 146 6.09 -14.49 -0.42
N LEU A 147 4.79 -14.21 -0.38
CA LEU A 147 4.18 -13.28 -1.32
C LEU A 147 4.79 -11.88 -1.18
N ALA A 148 4.99 -11.39 0.04
CA ALA A 148 5.62 -10.09 0.28
C ALA A 148 7.04 -10.02 -0.32
N LEU A 149 7.86 -11.09 -0.19
CA LEU A 149 9.18 -11.14 -0.81
C LEU A 149 9.12 -11.06 -2.34
N VAL A 150 8.20 -11.80 -2.97
CA VAL A 150 8.01 -11.73 -4.43
C VAL A 150 7.71 -10.30 -4.86
N LEU A 151 6.87 -9.57 -4.12
CA LEU A 151 6.52 -8.18 -4.43
C LEU A 151 7.72 -7.24 -4.30
N VAL A 152 8.58 -7.43 -3.30
CA VAL A 152 9.83 -6.67 -3.17
C VAL A 152 10.74 -6.89 -4.37
N PHE A 153 10.88 -8.13 -4.86
CA PHE A 153 11.68 -8.41 -6.06
C PHE A 153 11.08 -7.79 -7.32
N ILE A 154 9.75 -7.78 -7.47
CA ILE A 154 9.06 -7.09 -8.57
C ILE A 154 9.35 -5.58 -8.50
N ALA A 155 9.23 -4.97 -7.33
CA ALA A 155 9.49 -3.54 -7.13
C ALA A 155 10.94 -3.17 -7.49
N ILE A 156 11.92 -3.92 -6.99
CA ILE A 156 13.34 -3.70 -7.32
C ILE A 156 13.58 -3.90 -8.82
N GLY A 157 13.04 -4.97 -9.41
CA GLY A 157 13.18 -5.22 -10.83
C GLY A 157 12.58 -4.11 -11.68
N SER A 158 11.39 -3.59 -11.33
CA SER A 158 10.76 -2.49 -12.06
C SER A 158 11.62 -1.22 -12.00
N THR A 159 12.17 -0.89 -10.83
CA THR A 159 13.02 0.28 -10.68
C THR A 159 14.31 0.17 -11.52
N VAL A 160 14.90 -1.01 -11.61
CA VAL A 160 16.16 -1.21 -12.37
C VAL A 160 15.91 -1.26 -13.88
N PHE A 161 14.84 -1.92 -14.35
CA PHE A 161 14.63 -2.15 -15.77
C PHE A 161 13.83 -1.06 -16.49
N LEU A 162 13.07 -0.24 -15.75
CA LEU A 162 12.19 0.78 -16.34
C LEU A 162 12.70 2.22 -16.18
N PHE A 163 13.92 2.41 -15.69
CA PHE A 163 14.52 3.76 -15.48
C PHE A 163 14.76 4.54 -16.80
N HIS A 164 14.64 3.91 -17.95
CA HIS A 164 14.86 4.52 -19.27
C HIS A 164 13.65 5.29 -19.82
N PHE A 165 12.51 5.24 -19.17
CA PHE A 165 11.36 6.09 -19.51
C PHE A 165 11.52 7.48 -18.91
N ASP A 166 10.97 8.51 -19.57
CA ASP A 166 10.98 9.89 -19.04
C ASP A 166 10.10 10.03 -17.79
N GLY A 167 8.99 9.28 -17.74
CA GLY A 167 8.09 9.23 -16.59
C GLY A 167 8.29 8.00 -15.71
N ILE A 168 7.77 8.05 -14.49
CA ILE A 168 7.92 6.99 -13.48
C ILE A 168 6.61 6.26 -13.13
N ALA A 169 5.48 6.59 -13.80
CA ALA A 169 4.16 6.02 -13.43
C ALA A 169 4.13 4.49 -13.47
N ILE A 170 4.81 3.86 -14.46
CA ILE A 170 4.88 2.39 -14.55
C ILE A 170 5.63 1.82 -13.33
N THR A 171 6.77 2.43 -12.97
CA THR A 171 7.57 2.01 -11.81
C THR A 171 6.77 2.18 -10.51
N GLU A 172 6.10 3.33 -10.32
CA GLU A 172 5.22 3.57 -9.17
C GLU A 172 4.11 2.52 -9.08
N ALA A 173 3.43 2.24 -10.20
CA ALA A 173 2.38 1.23 -10.26
C ALA A 173 2.89 -0.17 -9.90
N LEU A 174 4.01 -0.60 -10.45
CA LEU A 174 4.60 -1.91 -10.16
C LEU A 174 5.13 -2.04 -8.74
N CYS A 175 5.55 -0.94 -8.12
CA CYS A 175 5.96 -0.94 -6.71
C CYS A 175 4.77 -1.03 -5.75
N CYS A 176 3.66 -0.33 -6.01
CA CYS A 176 2.57 -0.21 -5.03
C CYS A 176 1.32 -1.04 -5.34
N PHE A 177 0.92 -1.23 -6.61
CA PHE A 177 -0.33 -1.95 -6.93
C PHE A 177 -0.34 -3.39 -6.45
N PRO A 178 0.74 -4.18 -6.66
CA PRO A 178 0.81 -5.52 -6.11
C PRO A 178 0.75 -5.55 -4.57
N ALA A 179 1.34 -4.54 -3.91
CA ALA A 179 1.27 -4.43 -2.45
C ALA A 179 -0.16 -4.15 -1.95
N PHE A 180 -0.93 -3.33 -2.66
CA PHE A 180 -2.34 -3.09 -2.33
C PHE A 180 -3.19 -4.36 -2.52
N ILE A 181 -2.94 -5.14 -3.57
CA ILE A 181 -3.58 -6.45 -3.77
C ILE A 181 -3.18 -7.42 -2.66
N TRP A 182 -1.91 -7.41 -2.25
CA TRP A 182 -1.43 -8.21 -1.11
C TRP A 182 -2.19 -7.85 0.18
N CYS A 183 -2.39 -6.56 0.46
CA CYS A 183 -3.21 -6.12 1.60
C CYS A 183 -4.63 -6.70 1.54
N SER A 184 -5.23 -6.74 0.35
CA SER A 184 -6.57 -7.31 0.14
C SER A 184 -6.60 -8.83 0.40
N ILE A 185 -5.62 -9.58 -0.12
CA ILE A 185 -5.52 -11.03 0.08
C ILE A 185 -5.32 -11.36 1.57
N VAL A 186 -4.45 -10.62 2.24
CA VAL A 186 -4.21 -10.78 3.68
C VAL A 186 -5.45 -10.37 4.47
N GLY A 187 -6.07 -9.25 4.10
CA GLY A 187 -7.30 -8.76 4.71
C GLY A 187 -8.44 -9.78 4.65
N LEU A 188 -8.64 -10.39 3.48
CA LEU A 188 -9.63 -11.48 3.31
C LEU A 188 -9.38 -12.63 4.28
N LYS A 189 -8.13 -13.05 4.44
CA LYS A 189 -7.77 -14.10 5.39
C LYS A 189 -7.99 -13.69 6.85
N MET A 190 -7.78 -12.41 7.18
CA MET A 190 -8.03 -11.87 8.51
C MET A 190 -9.52 -11.83 8.86
N THR A 191 -10.40 -11.63 7.87
CA THR A 191 -11.87 -11.65 8.10
C THR A 191 -12.42 -13.05 8.34
N HIS A 192 -11.76 -14.09 7.81
CA HIS A 192 -12.18 -15.49 7.95
C HIS A 192 -11.47 -16.21 9.12
N ALA A 193 -10.66 -15.51 9.91
CA ALA A 193 -10.10 -16.10 11.12
C ALA A 193 -11.26 -16.56 12.04
N PRO A 194 -11.31 -17.84 12.46
CA PRO A 194 -12.39 -18.33 13.31
C PRO A 194 -12.41 -17.57 14.63
N VAL A 195 -13.61 -17.16 15.03
CA VAL A 195 -13.96 -16.52 16.31
C VAL A 195 -13.72 -17.48 17.48
#